data_3a3da8a9126308eba4aa59b7b0dc3a9a
#
_entry.id   3a3da8a9126308eba4aa59b7b0dc3a9a
#
_cell.length_a   1.000
_cell.length_b   1.000
_cell.length_c   1.000
_cell.angle_alpha   90.00
_cell.angle_beta   90.00
_cell.angle_gamma   90.00
#
_symmetry.space_group_name_H-M   'P 1'
#
loop_
_entity.id
_entity.type
_entity.pdbx_description
1 polymer ?
#
loop_
_entity_poly.entity_id
_entity_poly.type
_entity_poly.pdbx_seq_one_letter_code
_entity_poly.pdbx_strand_id
1 'polypeptide(L)' 'MLLEKILQSQGFGSRKYCQQLIKNGSVLIENQVYDNPKQNLNTDDLNFTVFG' A
#
# COMPACT_ATOMS: atom_id res chain seq x y z
N MET A 1 5.94 8.56 -4.41
CA MET A 1 6.19 7.88 -3.12
C MET A 1 5.92 6.40 -3.30
N LEU A 2 6.74 5.55 -2.69
CA LEU A 2 6.54 4.11 -2.82
C LEU A 2 5.32 3.66 -2.02
N LEU A 3 4.60 2.68 -2.54
CA LEU A 3 3.39 2.17 -1.90
C LEU A 3 3.64 1.69 -0.47
N GLU A 4 4.76 1.00 -0.24
CA GLU A 4 5.12 0.54 1.10
C GLU A 4 5.27 1.71 2.07
N LYS A 5 5.80 2.83 1.61
CA LYS A 5 5.95 4.02 2.43
C LYS A 5 4.61 4.70 2.72
N ILE A 6 3.72 4.67 1.76
CA ILE A 6 2.38 5.23 1.95
C ILE A 6 1.67 4.49 3.08
N LEU A 7 1.67 3.16 3.05
CA LEU A 7 1.05 2.38 4.09
C LEU A 7 1.73 2.60 5.44
N GLN A 8 3.05 2.68 5.46
CA GLN A 8 3.79 2.90 6.68
C GLN A 8 3.44 4.25 7.30
N SER A 9 3.30 5.29 6.49
CA SER A 9 2.94 6.62 6.96
C SER A 9 1.52 6.67 7.52
N GLN A 10 0.66 5.75 7.10
CA GLN A 10 -0.71 5.66 7.59
C GLN A 10 -0.83 4.81 8.85
N GLY A 11 0.27 4.27 9.35
CA GLY A 11 0.26 3.55 10.61
C GLY A 11 -0.11 2.09 10.52
N PHE A 12 0.05 1.46 9.35
CA PHE A 12 -0.30 0.04 9.19
C PHE A 12 0.73 -0.90 9.78
N GLY A 13 1.86 -0.39 10.23
CA GLY A 13 2.87 -1.22 10.89
C GLY A 13 4.26 -0.98 10.31
N SER A 14 5.14 -1.97 10.51
CA SER A 14 6.51 -1.88 10.04
C SER A 14 6.55 -1.94 8.50
N ARG A 15 7.69 -1.53 7.95
CA ARG A 15 7.90 -1.60 6.51
C ARG A 15 7.73 -3.03 5.98
N LYS A 16 8.28 -4.00 6.70
CA LYS A 16 8.19 -5.40 6.31
C LYS A 16 6.74 -5.87 6.30
N TYR A 17 5.96 -5.49 7.29
CA TYR A 17 4.55 -5.86 7.35
C TYR A 17 3.77 -5.24 6.19
N CYS A 18 4.04 -3.96 5.91
CA CYS A 18 3.41 -3.29 4.78
C CYS A 18 3.73 -3.96 3.45
N GLN A 19 4.99 -4.37 3.27
CA GLN A 19 5.40 -5.09 2.08
C GLN A 19 4.64 -6.41 1.93
N GLN A 20 4.42 -7.12 3.02
CA GLN A 20 3.68 -8.38 2.98
C GLN A 20 2.21 -8.16 2.64
N LEU A 21 1.60 -7.13 3.19
CA LEU A 21 0.21 -6.78 2.86
C LEU A 21 0.07 -6.53 1.36
N ILE A 22 1.00 -5.79 0.80
CA ILE A 22 0.97 -5.46 -0.63
C ILE A 22 1.16 -6.72 -1.47
N LYS A 23 2.15 -7.54 -1.14
CA LYS A 23 2.46 -8.75 -1.90
C LYS A 23 1.33 -9.76 -1.86
N ASN A 24 0.57 -9.77 -0.79
CA ASN A 24 -0.56 -10.69 -0.64
C ASN A 24 -1.82 -10.22 -1.39
N GLY A 25 -1.75 -9.07 -2.04
CA GLY A 25 -2.91 -8.55 -2.74
C GLY A 25 -3.96 -7.97 -1.81
N SER A 26 -3.57 -7.58 -0.60
CA SER A 26 -4.49 -7.02 0.39
C SER A 26 -4.72 -5.53 0.24
N VAL A 27 -4.04 -4.89 -0.71
CA VAL A 27 -4.09 -3.44 -0.89
C VAL A 27 -4.75 -3.12 -2.22
N LEU A 28 -5.83 -2.34 -2.16
CA LEU A 28 -6.50 -1.82 -3.35
C LEU A 28 -6.37 -0.30 -3.36
N ILE A 29 -6.09 0.24 -4.54
CA ILE A 29 -6.08 1.69 -4.76
C ILE A 29 -7.05 1.97 -5.90
N GLU A 30 -8.08 2.76 -5.59
CA GLU A 30 -9.14 3.09 -6.54
C GLU A 30 -9.73 1.83 -7.18
N ASN A 31 -10.02 0.83 -6.35
CA ASN A 31 -10.62 -0.45 -6.74
C ASN A 31 -9.70 -1.33 -7.59
N GLN A 32 -8.41 -1.03 -7.61
CA GLN A 32 -7.43 -1.83 -8.33
C GLN A 32 -6.43 -2.43 -7.36
N VAL A 33 -6.20 -3.74 -7.47
CA VAL A 33 -5.23 -4.43 -6.61
C VAL A 33 -3.81 -4.08 -7.03
N TYR A 34 -2.99 -3.72 -6.06
CA TYR A 34 -1.57 -3.49 -6.27
C TYR A 34 -0.78 -4.49 -5.45
N ASP A 35 0.14 -5.19 -6.08
CA ASP A 35 0.94 -6.22 -5.41
C ASP A 35 2.44 -5.92 -5.43
N ASN A 36 2.82 -4.74 -5.87
CA ASN A 36 4.22 -4.33 -5.93
C ASN A 36 4.50 -3.26 -4.88
N PRO A 37 5.24 -3.59 -3.80
CA PRO A 37 5.53 -2.61 -2.74
C PRO A 37 6.40 -1.45 -3.21
N LYS A 38 7.11 -1.64 -4.31
CA LYS A 38 7.94 -0.60 -4.90
C LYS A 38 7.20 0.25 -5.93
N GLN A 39 5.89 0.07 -6.05
CA GLN A 39 5.08 0.87 -6.96
C GLN A 39 5.15 2.34 -6.56
N ASN A 40 5.57 3.18 -7.50
CA ASN A 40 5.65 4.61 -7.27
C ASN A 40 4.30 5.24 -7.59
N LEU A 41 3.72 5.91 -6.63
CA LEU A 41 2.38 6.49 -6.74
C LEU A 41 2.41 7.97 -6.41
N ASN A 42 1.56 8.72 -7.08
CA ASN A 42 1.28 10.09 -6.69
C ASN A 42 0.38 10.06 -5.44
N THR A 43 0.81 10.75 -4.40
CA THR A 43 0.16 10.64 -3.08
C THR A 43 -1.02 11.58 -2.88
N ASP A 44 -1.36 12.37 -3.88
CA ASP A 44 -2.48 13.30 -3.74
C ASP A 44 -3.80 12.55 -3.86
N ASP A 45 -4.60 12.59 -2.81
CA ASP A 45 -5.98 12.09 -2.79
C ASP A 45 -6.13 10.61 -3.19
N LEU A 46 -5.25 9.76 -2.67
CA LEU A 46 -5.38 8.32 -2.93
C LEU A 46 -6.47 7.71 -2.05
N ASN A 47 -7.43 7.08 -2.68
CA ASN A 47 -8.42 6.24 -2.02
C ASN A 47 -7.89 4.81 -2.01
N PHE A 48 -7.42 4.36 -0.87
CA PHE A 48 -6.94 3.00 -0.79
C PHE A 48 -7.65 2.22 0.30
N THR A 49 -7.76 0.91 0.06
CA THR A 49 -8.38 -0.04 0.98
C THR A 49 -7.37 -1.12 1.30
N VAL A 50 -7.24 -1.46 2.57
CA VAL A 50 -6.34 -2.51 3.02
C VAL A 50 -7.14 -3.58 3.72
N PHE A 51 -7.00 -4.82 3.25
CA PHE A 51 -7.61 -6.00 3.87
C PHE A 51 -6.53 -6.73 4.65
N GLY A 52 -6.80 -7.06 5.85
CA GLY A 52 -5.78 -7.79 6.58
C GLY A 52 -6.03 -7.90 8.03
#